data_c99e9136ab95ff2e6d8462e420866822
#
_entry.id   c99e9136ab95ff2e6d8462e420866822
#
_cell.length_a   1.000
_cell.length_b   1.000
_cell.length_c   1.000
_cell.angle_alpha   90.00
_cell.angle_beta   90.00
_cell.angle_gamma   90.00
#
_symmetry.space_group_name_H-M   'P 1'
#
loop_
_entity.id
_entity.type
_entity.pdbx_description
1 polymer ?
#
loop_
_entity_poly.entity_id
_entity_poly.type
_entity_poly.pdbx_seq_one_letter_code
_entity_poly.pdbx_strand_id
1 'polypeptide(L)'
;KSTDKYDVNATIGAKIPSNKANLSDPTGNNIVFPMYYQTSLGTYDFITGISLKTRDWLFATGLQHPFNKNENTFVWEEWREPVYPDFNYVKTYNQSNRLKRGTDIMFRAERNFRFSQFNVSLGALPIIRVSKDSILDPVTGTRKKLEGTTGMALSVIGTFGYGFNVQSGVRLLMGVKLTDRKVNPDGLTRDMVTTVSYYYRF
;
A
#
# COMPACT_ATOMS: atom_id res chain seq x y z
N LYS A 1 -25.80 0.09 -8.65
CA LYS A 1 -26.80 0.55 -9.65
C LYS A 1 -26.08 0.76 -10.96
N SER A 2 -26.60 0.19 -12.02
CA SER A 2 -26.09 0.37 -13.39
C SER A 2 -27.17 1.03 -14.24
N THR A 3 -26.76 1.90 -15.13
CA THR A 3 -27.59 2.49 -16.18
C THR A 3 -26.78 2.47 -17.48
N ASP A 4 -27.42 2.71 -18.61
CA ASP A 4 -26.74 2.77 -19.92
C ASP A 4 -25.61 3.82 -19.98
N LYS A 5 -25.60 4.77 -19.05
CA LYS A 5 -24.62 5.87 -19.00
C LYS A 5 -23.54 5.70 -17.93
N TYR A 6 -23.83 5.01 -16.83
CA TYR A 6 -22.89 4.85 -15.72
C TYR A 6 -23.20 3.65 -14.84
N ASP A 7 -22.14 3.11 -14.22
CA ASP A 7 -22.22 2.07 -13.19
C ASP A 7 -21.73 2.66 -11.87
N VAL A 8 -22.49 2.43 -10.80
CA VAL A 8 -22.09 2.76 -9.43
C VAL A 8 -21.89 1.47 -8.66
N ASN A 9 -20.69 1.29 -8.08
CA ASN A 9 -20.36 0.12 -7.28
C ASN A 9 -19.97 0.57 -5.88
N ALA A 10 -20.47 -0.14 -4.86
CA ALA A 10 -20.02 -0.05 -3.49
C ALA A 10 -19.21 -1.31 -3.15
N THR A 11 -18.14 -1.13 -2.40
CA THR A 11 -17.25 -2.19 -1.96
C THR A 11 -17.13 -2.16 -0.44
N ILE A 12 -17.24 -3.32 0.18
CA ILE A 12 -16.88 -3.55 1.57
C ILE A 12 -16.01 -4.79 1.65
N GLY A 13 -14.98 -4.75 2.45
CA GLY A 13 -14.02 -5.85 2.56
C GLY A 13 -13.14 -5.77 3.79
N ALA A 14 -12.36 -6.81 3.97
CA ALA A 14 -11.36 -6.88 5.02
C ALA A 14 -10.03 -7.38 4.44
N LYS A 15 -8.93 -6.81 4.91
CA LYS A 15 -7.60 -7.36 4.68
C LYS A 15 -7.22 -8.24 5.86
N ILE A 16 -6.88 -9.49 5.57
CA ILE A 16 -6.39 -10.46 6.54
C ILE A 16 -4.88 -10.58 6.35
N PRO A 17 -4.06 -10.42 7.40
CA PRO A 17 -2.62 -10.51 7.28
C PRO A 17 -2.17 -11.96 7.06
N SER A 18 -1.18 -12.19 6.19
CA SER A 18 -0.57 -13.51 5.96
C SER A 18 0.38 -13.93 7.08
N ASN A 19 0.91 -12.95 7.85
CA ASN A 19 1.74 -13.17 9.03
C ASN A 19 1.65 -11.96 9.99
N LYS A 20 2.36 -12.03 11.11
CA LYS A 20 2.30 -11.05 12.19
C LYS A 20 3.29 -9.88 12.04
N ALA A 21 4.03 -9.81 10.92
CA ALA A 21 5.11 -8.85 10.67
C ALA A 21 6.27 -8.95 11.67
N ASN A 22 6.62 -10.16 12.06
CA ASN A 22 7.66 -10.46 13.05
C ASN A 22 8.80 -11.34 12.49
N LEU A 23 9.04 -11.28 11.17
CA LEU A 23 10.18 -11.94 10.56
C LEU A 23 11.47 -11.43 11.22
N SER A 24 12.31 -12.34 11.69
CA SER A 24 13.54 -12.06 12.42
C SER A 24 14.77 -12.63 11.74
N ASP A 25 15.94 -12.21 12.20
CA ASP A 25 17.24 -12.74 11.77
C ASP A 25 17.36 -14.24 12.11
N PRO A 26 17.67 -15.11 11.11
CA PRO A 26 17.85 -16.53 11.32
C PRO A 26 19.16 -16.90 12.04
N THR A 27 20.07 -15.95 12.25
CA THR A 27 21.41 -16.22 12.84
C THR A 27 21.42 -16.47 14.36
N GLY A 28 20.24 -16.49 14.99
CA GLY A 28 20.08 -16.89 16.40
C GLY A 28 19.84 -15.74 17.38
N ASN A 29 19.95 -14.50 16.93
CA ASN A 29 19.69 -13.33 17.79
C ASN A 29 18.21 -13.01 17.95
N ASN A 30 17.34 -13.63 17.14
CA ASN A 30 15.87 -13.39 17.11
C ASN A 30 15.45 -11.90 16.96
N ILE A 31 16.34 -11.07 16.43
CA ILE A 31 16.11 -9.64 16.25
C ILE A 31 15.20 -9.43 15.05
N VAL A 32 14.10 -8.72 15.25
CA VAL A 32 13.06 -8.54 14.23
C VAL A 32 13.49 -7.50 13.20
N PHE A 33 13.33 -7.82 11.91
CA PHE A 33 13.61 -6.91 10.80
C PHE A 33 12.64 -5.72 10.76
N PRO A 34 13.09 -4.57 10.23
CA PRO A 34 12.20 -3.44 9.96
C PRO A 34 11.04 -3.82 9.03
N MET A 35 9.96 -3.05 9.06
CA MET A 35 8.77 -3.30 8.24
C MET A 35 9.05 -3.39 6.75
N TYR A 36 10.12 -2.76 6.28
CA TYR A 36 10.56 -2.83 4.88
C TYR A 36 10.84 -4.28 4.40
N TYR A 37 11.32 -5.15 5.29
CA TYR A 37 11.65 -6.55 5.00
C TYR A 37 10.53 -7.53 5.39
N GLN A 38 9.43 -7.04 5.95
CA GLN A 38 8.30 -7.88 6.30
C GLN A 38 7.43 -8.19 5.07
N THR A 39 6.94 -9.41 4.97
CA THR A 39 6.08 -9.85 3.86
C THR A 39 4.59 -9.48 4.05
N SER A 40 4.22 -9.00 5.23
CA SER A 40 2.88 -8.56 5.58
C SER A 40 2.95 -7.38 6.56
N LEU A 41 1.92 -6.54 6.56
CA LEU A 41 1.77 -5.48 7.57
C LEU A 41 1.36 -5.99 8.96
N GLY A 42 0.92 -7.25 9.07
CA GLY A 42 0.52 -7.86 10.33
C GLY A 42 -0.76 -7.28 10.93
N THR A 43 -1.58 -6.57 10.16
CA THR A 43 -2.80 -5.92 10.63
C THR A 43 -4.04 -6.39 9.90
N TYR A 44 -5.15 -6.50 10.63
CA TYR A 44 -6.49 -6.65 10.06
C TYR A 44 -7.01 -5.26 9.73
N ASP A 45 -7.38 -5.04 8.48
CA ASP A 45 -7.84 -3.73 8.05
C ASP A 45 -9.27 -3.85 7.49
N PHE A 46 -10.13 -2.93 7.87
CA PHE A 46 -11.42 -2.71 7.23
C PHE A 46 -11.24 -1.86 5.98
N ILE A 47 -11.92 -2.25 4.90
CA ILE A 47 -11.86 -1.56 3.62
C ILE A 47 -13.28 -1.27 3.16
N THR A 48 -13.56 -0.05 2.79
CA THR A 48 -14.81 0.33 2.15
C THR A 48 -14.58 1.36 1.07
N GLY A 49 -15.46 1.42 0.08
CA GLY A 49 -15.33 2.38 -1.00
C GLY A 49 -16.55 2.43 -1.90
N ILE A 50 -16.57 3.45 -2.73
CA ILE A 50 -17.55 3.65 -3.79
C ILE A 50 -16.83 4.02 -5.08
N SER A 51 -17.33 3.55 -6.20
CA SER A 51 -16.82 3.93 -7.52
C SER A 51 -17.95 4.24 -8.48
N LEU A 52 -17.67 5.20 -9.34
CA LEU A 52 -18.49 5.60 -10.48
C LEU A 52 -17.71 5.34 -11.76
N LYS A 53 -18.22 4.47 -12.59
CA LYS A 53 -17.65 4.16 -13.91
C LYS A 53 -18.59 4.64 -14.99
N THR A 54 -18.07 5.44 -15.89
CA THR A 54 -18.73 5.82 -17.14
C THR A 54 -18.00 5.16 -18.32
N ARG A 55 -18.43 5.48 -19.53
CA ARG A 55 -17.74 5.00 -20.73
C ARG A 55 -16.25 5.35 -20.73
N ASP A 56 -15.90 6.59 -20.37
CA ASP A 56 -14.56 7.13 -20.53
C ASP A 56 -13.86 7.44 -19.21
N TRP A 57 -14.58 7.45 -18.08
CA TRP A 57 -14.05 7.82 -16.79
C TRP A 57 -14.33 6.77 -15.71
N LEU A 58 -13.37 6.63 -14.82
CA LEU A 58 -13.50 5.93 -13.54
C LEU A 58 -13.14 6.91 -12.42
N PHE A 59 -14.06 7.09 -11.50
CA PHE A 59 -13.81 7.78 -10.23
C PHE A 59 -14.05 6.79 -9.10
N ALA A 60 -13.17 6.79 -8.11
CA ALA A 60 -13.37 5.98 -6.91
C ALA A 60 -12.85 6.72 -5.68
N THR A 61 -13.48 6.44 -4.55
CA THR A 61 -12.97 6.81 -3.23
C THR A 61 -13.10 5.62 -2.30
N GLY A 62 -12.15 5.49 -1.38
CA GLY A 62 -12.14 4.39 -0.44
C GLY A 62 -11.47 4.79 0.87
N LEU A 63 -11.77 4.01 1.89
CA LEU A 63 -11.21 4.14 3.23
C LEU A 63 -10.62 2.79 3.63
N GLN A 64 -9.43 2.82 4.22
CA GLN A 64 -8.80 1.68 4.88
C GLN A 64 -8.47 2.04 6.32
N HIS A 65 -9.01 1.26 7.26
CA HIS A 65 -8.80 1.46 8.69
C HIS A 65 -8.25 0.19 9.35
N PRO A 66 -7.01 0.22 9.89
CA PRO A 66 -6.46 -0.92 10.63
C PRO A 66 -7.04 -1.00 12.04
N PHE A 67 -7.57 -2.17 12.41
CA PHE A 67 -8.18 -2.40 13.72
C PHE A 67 -7.16 -2.66 14.82
N ASN A 68 -6.06 -3.34 14.49
CA ASN A 68 -5.06 -3.76 15.45
C ASN A 68 -3.67 -3.19 15.17
N LYS A 69 -2.78 -3.35 16.12
CA LYS A 69 -1.34 -3.19 15.96
C LYS A 69 -0.73 -4.48 15.43
N ASN A 70 0.40 -4.39 14.72
CA ASN A 70 1.19 -5.57 14.36
C ASN A 70 2.02 -6.10 15.54
N GLU A 71 2.74 -7.21 15.32
CA GLU A 71 3.65 -7.81 16.30
C GLU A 71 5.12 -7.52 16.01
N ASN A 72 5.42 -6.59 15.11
CA ASN A 72 6.79 -6.16 14.85
C ASN A 72 7.39 -5.52 16.11
N THR A 73 8.65 -5.81 16.39
CA THR A 73 9.38 -5.25 17.56
C THR A 73 10.62 -4.48 17.15
N PHE A 74 10.76 -4.13 15.86
CA PHE A 74 11.94 -3.44 15.35
C PHE A 74 12.18 -2.11 16.06
N VAL A 75 13.34 -2.04 16.74
CA VAL A 75 13.92 -0.84 17.36
C VAL A 75 15.40 -0.76 16.98
N TRP A 76 15.95 0.44 16.84
CA TRP A 76 17.33 0.61 16.40
C TRP A 76 18.34 0.04 17.37
N GLU A 77 18.06 0.09 18.67
CA GLU A 77 18.94 -0.28 19.77
C GLU A 77 19.35 -1.75 19.73
N GLU A 78 18.47 -2.63 19.26
CA GLU A 78 18.73 -4.07 19.14
C GLU A 78 19.70 -4.41 18.00
N TRP A 79 19.91 -3.48 17.06
CA TRP A 79 20.78 -3.65 15.90
C TRP A 79 22.16 -2.98 16.06
N ARG A 80 22.54 -2.57 17.26
CA ARG A 80 23.88 -2.03 17.54
C ARG A 80 24.94 -3.12 17.46
N GLU A 81 26.21 -2.71 17.31
CA GLU A 81 27.35 -3.62 17.44
C GLU A 81 27.22 -4.46 18.75
N PRO A 82 27.53 -5.78 18.71
CA PRO A 82 28.14 -6.53 17.59
C PRO A 82 27.13 -7.10 16.56
N VAL A 83 25.84 -6.79 16.66
CA VAL A 83 24.80 -7.39 15.81
C VAL A 83 24.93 -6.90 14.35
N TYR A 84 25.05 -5.59 14.16
CA TYR A 84 25.23 -5.02 12.83
C TYR A 84 26.26 -3.88 12.88
N PRO A 85 27.30 -3.92 12.02
CA PRO A 85 28.43 -3.00 12.12
C PRO A 85 28.08 -1.55 11.71
N ASP A 86 27.11 -1.35 10.79
CA ASP A 86 26.71 -0.02 10.32
C ASP A 86 25.36 0.41 10.95
N PHE A 87 25.46 0.95 12.15
CA PHE A 87 24.29 1.46 12.86
C PHE A 87 23.60 2.65 12.17
N ASN A 88 24.34 3.45 11.38
CA ASN A 88 23.77 4.55 10.63
C ASN A 88 22.85 4.05 9.51
N TYR A 89 23.23 2.95 8.86
CA TYR A 89 22.37 2.29 7.88
C TYR A 89 21.08 1.78 8.52
N VAL A 90 21.13 1.20 9.71
CA VAL A 90 19.93 0.75 10.42
C VAL A 90 18.96 1.91 10.71
N LYS A 91 19.48 3.10 11.02
CA LYS A 91 18.65 4.31 11.26
C LYS A 91 17.95 4.84 10.03
N THR A 92 18.30 4.39 8.81
CA THR A 92 17.54 4.74 7.60
C THR A 92 16.15 4.13 7.60
N TYR A 93 15.92 3.07 8.38
CA TYR A 93 14.61 2.45 8.57
C TYR A 93 13.89 3.05 9.76
N ASN A 94 12.60 3.33 9.60
CA ASN A 94 11.78 3.82 10.70
C ASN A 94 11.52 2.72 11.72
N GLN A 95 11.59 3.07 13.02
CA GLN A 95 11.17 2.16 14.08
C GLN A 95 9.69 1.80 13.93
N SER A 96 9.36 0.53 14.18
CA SER A 96 8.02 -0.02 13.94
C SER A 96 7.53 -0.92 15.10
N ASN A 97 8.11 -0.75 16.29
CA ASN A 97 7.74 -1.52 17.47
C ASN A 97 6.23 -1.44 17.77
N ARG A 98 5.54 -2.59 17.61
CA ARG A 98 4.08 -2.71 17.78
C ARG A 98 3.32 -1.63 17.03
N LEU A 99 3.68 -1.44 15.76
CA LEU A 99 3.13 -0.40 14.91
C LEU A 99 1.60 -0.50 14.81
N LYS A 100 0.92 0.60 15.13
CA LYS A 100 -0.49 0.82 14.81
C LYS A 100 -0.56 1.90 13.74
N ARG A 101 -1.00 1.50 12.55
CA ARG A 101 -1.12 2.40 11.39
C ARG A 101 -2.31 3.33 11.54
N GLY A 102 -2.21 4.49 10.93
CA GLY A 102 -3.32 5.41 10.78
C GLY A 102 -4.32 4.96 9.71
N THR A 103 -5.41 5.71 9.62
CA THR A 103 -6.46 5.54 8.60
C THR A 103 -6.03 6.19 7.29
N ASP A 104 -6.22 5.48 6.19
CA ASP A 104 -5.96 5.97 4.85
C ASP A 104 -7.28 6.22 4.11
N ILE A 105 -7.36 7.36 3.41
CA ILE A 105 -8.41 7.67 2.44
C ILE A 105 -7.77 7.69 1.06
N MET A 106 -8.36 6.99 0.12
CA MET A 106 -7.90 6.89 -1.25
C MET A 106 -8.89 7.59 -2.18
N PHE A 107 -8.36 8.30 -3.17
CA PHE A 107 -9.11 8.76 -4.33
C PHE A 107 -8.46 8.20 -5.58
N ARG A 108 -9.26 7.94 -6.61
CA ARG A 108 -8.80 7.52 -7.93
C ARG A 108 -9.62 8.24 -8.99
N ALA A 109 -8.93 8.85 -9.93
CA ALA A 109 -9.54 9.40 -11.15
C ALA A 109 -8.75 8.86 -12.34
N GLU A 110 -9.43 8.25 -13.30
CA GLU A 110 -8.80 7.60 -14.44
C GLU A 110 -9.64 7.84 -15.69
N ARG A 111 -8.98 8.19 -16.79
CA ARG A 111 -9.60 8.35 -18.10
C ARG A 111 -9.20 7.18 -19.00
N ASN A 112 -10.19 6.61 -19.69
CA ASN A 112 -10.02 5.53 -20.64
C ASN A 112 -10.12 6.04 -22.07
N PHE A 113 -9.16 5.64 -22.90
CA PHE A 113 -9.11 5.87 -24.33
C PHE A 113 -9.23 4.52 -25.04
N ARG A 114 -10.22 4.39 -25.92
CA ARG A 114 -10.54 3.12 -26.60
C ARG A 114 -10.29 3.26 -28.08
N PHE A 115 -9.56 2.28 -28.60
CA PHE A 115 -9.27 2.11 -30.02
C PHE A 115 -9.77 0.72 -30.45
N SER A 116 -9.69 0.41 -31.73
CA SER A 116 -10.25 -0.84 -32.25
C SER A 116 -9.65 -2.10 -31.59
N GLN A 117 -8.33 -2.17 -31.47
CA GLN A 117 -7.61 -3.32 -30.92
C GLN A 117 -6.91 -3.04 -29.59
N PHE A 118 -6.75 -1.79 -29.20
CA PHE A 118 -6.08 -1.43 -27.96
C PHE A 118 -6.89 -0.43 -27.15
N ASN A 119 -6.69 -0.48 -25.85
CA ASN A 119 -7.21 0.50 -24.92
C ASN A 119 -6.08 1.02 -24.05
N VAL A 120 -6.15 2.28 -23.71
CA VAL A 120 -5.21 2.95 -22.82
C VAL A 120 -6.00 3.64 -21.72
N SER A 121 -5.53 3.55 -20.48
CA SER A 121 -6.05 4.41 -19.42
C SER A 121 -4.90 5.13 -18.72
N LEU A 122 -5.19 6.32 -18.25
CA LEU A 122 -4.29 7.13 -17.46
C LEU A 122 -5.05 7.78 -16.31
N GLY A 123 -4.47 7.71 -15.10
CA GLY A 123 -5.12 8.22 -13.92
C GLY A 123 -4.17 8.59 -12.79
N ALA A 124 -4.75 9.21 -11.78
CA ALA A 124 -4.09 9.58 -10.54
C ALA A 124 -4.71 8.83 -9.35
N LEU A 125 -3.85 8.47 -8.41
CA LEU A 125 -4.20 7.74 -7.19
C LEU A 125 -3.56 8.43 -5.97
N PRO A 126 -4.14 9.51 -5.44
CA PRO A 126 -3.76 10.04 -4.14
C PRO A 126 -4.27 9.14 -3.01
N ILE A 127 -3.39 8.84 -2.06
CA ILE A 127 -3.68 8.16 -0.80
C ILE A 127 -3.30 9.10 0.33
N ILE A 128 -4.26 9.47 1.16
CA ILE A 128 -4.10 10.44 2.24
C ILE A 128 -4.22 9.72 3.57
N ARG A 129 -3.15 9.71 4.36
CA ARG A 129 -3.20 9.26 5.75
C ARG A 129 -3.70 10.37 6.63
N VAL A 130 -4.90 10.18 7.19
CA VAL A 130 -5.61 11.21 7.95
C VAL A 130 -5.37 11.15 9.45
N SER A 131 -4.84 10.03 9.97
CA SER A 131 -4.46 9.91 11.37
C SER A 131 -3.02 9.41 11.51
N LYS A 132 -2.32 9.87 12.57
CA LYS A 132 -0.91 9.51 12.80
C LYS A 132 -0.76 8.03 13.12
N ASP A 133 0.31 7.44 12.60
CA ASP A 133 0.80 6.15 13.07
C ASP A 133 1.31 6.26 14.52
N SER A 134 1.34 5.16 15.23
CA SER A 134 1.91 5.10 16.58
C SER A 134 2.68 3.82 16.82
N ILE A 135 3.75 3.90 17.59
CA ILE A 135 4.57 2.78 18.04
C ILE A 135 4.56 2.69 19.56
N LEU A 136 4.99 1.57 20.08
CA LEU A 136 5.32 1.41 21.48
C LEU A 136 6.75 1.90 21.69
N ASP A 137 6.93 2.92 22.52
CA ASP A 137 8.26 3.41 22.89
C ASP A 137 8.95 2.34 23.76
N PRO A 138 10.15 1.85 23.36
CA PRO A 138 10.81 0.77 24.06
C PRO A 138 11.32 1.17 25.46
N VAL A 139 11.53 2.46 25.71
CA VAL A 139 12.06 2.98 26.98
C VAL A 139 10.93 3.20 27.99
N THR A 140 9.86 3.88 27.55
CA THR A 140 8.77 4.28 28.46
C THR A 140 7.64 3.26 28.52
N GLY A 141 7.58 2.30 27.57
CA GLY A 141 6.48 1.35 27.46
C GLY A 141 5.14 2.01 27.07
N THR A 142 5.14 3.27 26.69
CA THR A 142 3.93 4.03 26.33
C THR A 142 3.79 4.17 24.83
N ARG A 143 2.56 4.42 24.34
CA ARG A 143 2.32 4.67 22.92
C ARG A 143 2.70 6.08 22.54
N LYS A 144 3.60 6.18 21.56
CA LYS A 144 4.03 7.44 20.96
C LYS A 144 3.47 7.58 19.56
N LYS A 145 2.82 8.70 19.26
CA LYS A 145 2.41 9.08 17.90
C LYS A 145 3.62 9.56 17.12
N LEU A 146 3.73 9.12 15.87
CA LEU A 146 4.84 9.48 14.99
C LEU A 146 4.47 10.71 14.15
N GLU A 147 5.30 11.74 14.26
CA GLU A 147 5.17 12.93 13.42
C GLU A 147 5.60 12.63 11.98
N GLY A 148 4.99 13.33 11.01
CA GLY A 148 5.31 13.16 9.58
C GLY A 148 4.70 11.92 8.92
N THR A 149 3.92 11.10 9.66
CA THR A 149 3.26 9.92 9.11
C THR A 149 1.92 10.24 8.43
N THR A 150 1.32 11.40 8.74
CA THR A 150 0.16 11.93 8.01
C THR A 150 0.61 12.64 6.73
N GLY A 151 -0.28 12.71 5.75
CA GLY A 151 -0.01 13.38 4.48
C GLY A 151 -0.45 12.56 3.29
N MET A 152 -0.14 13.05 2.10
CA MET A 152 -0.54 12.47 0.84
C MET A 152 0.63 11.78 0.14
N ALA A 153 0.41 10.55 -0.30
CA ALA A 153 1.22 9.87 -1.31
C ALA A 153 0.44 9.89 -2.62
N LEU A 154 1.05 10.40 -3.69
CA LEU A 154 0.44 10.49 -5.01
C LEU A 154 1.14 9.51 -5.95
N SER A 155 0.35 8.68 -6.63
CA SER A 155 0.82 7.84 -7.71
C SER A 155 0.07 8.15 -9.01
N VAL A 156 0.76 8.02 -10.13
CA VAL A 156 0.15 7.95 -11.46
C VAL A 156 0.01 6.47 -11.82
N ILE A 157 -1.14 6.11 -12.36
CA ILE A 157 -1.42 4.76 -12.84
C ILE A 157 -1.81 4.81 -14.31
N GLY A 158 -1.32 3.84 -15.06
CA GLY A 158 -1.64 3.68 -16.47
C GLY A 158 -1.90 2.21 -16.79
N THR A 159 -2.82 1.96 -17.73
CA THR A 159 -2.99 0.63 -18.32
C THR A 159 -2.89 0.72 -19.82
N PHE A 160 -2.30 -0.31 -20.42
CA PHE A 160 -2.32 -0.54 -21.84
C PHE A 160 -2.85 -1.96 -22.07
N GLY A 161 -3.89 -2.09 -22.87
CA GLY A 161 -4.46 -3.39 -23.24
C GLY A 161 -4.45 -3.57 -24.75
N TYR A 162 -4.07 -4.74 -25.23
CA TYR A 162 -4.13 -5.14 -26.62
C TYR A 162 -4.92 -6.44 -26.78
N GLY A 163 -5.98 -6.41 -27.59
CA GLY A 163 -6.77 -7.58 -27.94
C GLY A 163 -6.24 -8.22 -29.23
N PHE A 164 -5.78 -9.46 -29.15
CA PHE A 164 -5.38 -10.24 -30.33
C PHE A 164 -6.61 -10.63 -31.16
N ASN A 165 -7.69 -10.96 -30.44
CA ASN A 165 -9.00 -11.31 -30.98
C ASN A 165 -10.07 -11.06 -29.90
N VAL A 166 -11.33 -11.47 -30.18
CA VAL A 166 -12.46 -11.31 -29.25
C VAL A 166 -12.26 -12.08 -27.94
N GLN A 167 -11.49 -13.17 -27.97
CA GLN A 167 -11.31 -14.09 -26.84
C GLN A 167 -10.03 -13.82 -26.05
N SER A 168 -8.98 -13.29 -26.67
CA SER A 168 -7.67 -13.21 -26.02
C SER A 168 -6.99 -11.86 -26.17
N GLY A 169 -6.18 -11.53 -25.19
CA GLY A 169 -5.38 -10.31 -25.20
C GLY A 169 -4.42 -10.22 -24.03
N VAL A 170 -3.64 -9.16 -24.06
CA VAL A 170 -2.67 -8.83 -23.03
C VAL A 170 -3.01 -7.48 -22.41
N ARG A 171 -2.72 -7.33 -21.11
CA ARG A 171 -2.84 -6.05 -20.40
C ARG A 171 -1.56 -5.79 -19.62
N LEU A 172 -1.02 -4.60 -19.78
CA LEU A 172 0.05 -4.03 -18.98
C LEU A 172 -0.56 -2.98 -18.05
N LEU A 173 -0.29 -3.07 -16.75
CA LEU A 173 -0.61 -2.05 -15.76
C LEU A 173 0.71 -1.53 -15.19
N MET A 174 0.84 -0.22 -15.09
CA MET A 174 1.98 0.46 -14.47
C MET A 174 1.47 1.49 -13.45
N GLY A 175 2.11 1.50 -12.30
CA GLY A 175 1.91 2.53 -11.28
C GLY A 175 3.25 3.11 -10.88
N VAL A 176 3.38 4.43 -10.89
CA VAL A 176 4.59 5.15 -10.50
C VAL A 176 4.24 6.14 -9.41
N LYS A 177 4.96 6.08 -8.30
CA LYS A 177 4.82 7.02 -7.20
C LYS A 177 5.50 8.36 -7.57
N LEU A 178 4.77 9.46 -7.42
CA LEU A 178 5.29 10.82 -7.64
C LEU A 178 5.70 11.51 -6.34
N THR A 179 4.92 11.31 -5.27
CA THR A 179 5.21 11.88 -3.95
C THR A 179 4.95 10.85 -2.86
N ASP A 180 5.59 11.05 -1.71
CA ASP A 180 5.43 10.20 -0.54
C ASP A 180 5.24 11.03 0.73
N ARG A 181 4.80 10.39 1.80
CA ARG A 181 4.80 10.96 3.15
C ARG A 181 6.24 11.09 3.65
N LYS A 182 6.47 12.02 4.57
CA LYS A 182 7.81 12.24 5.15
C LYS A 182 8.35 11.03 5.91
N VAL A 183 7.45 10.29 6.58
CA VAL A 183 7.78 9.14 7.43
C VAL A 183 6.85 7.98 7.10
N ASN A 184 7.41 6.83 6.74
CA ASN A 184 6.69 5.61 6.36
C ASN A 184 7.11 4.41 7.23
N PRO A 185 6.67 4.33 8.49
CA PRO A 185 7.07 3.24 9.39
C PRO A 185 6.50 1.88 8.98
N ASP A 186 5.51 1.87 8.10
CA ASP A 186 4.91 0.66 7.53
C ASP A 186 5.73 0.02 6.38
N GLY A 187 6.86 0.64 5.99
CA GLY A 187 7.74 0.12 4.94
C GLY A 187 7.14 0.15 3.52
N LEU A 188 6.00 0.80 3.32
CA LEU A 188 5.35 0.88 2.01
C LEU A 188 5.97 2.00 1.16
N THR A 189 7.15 1.72 0.59
CA THR A 189 7.95 2.70 -0.16
C THR A 189 8.18 2.32 -1.61
N ARG A 190 7.31 1.49 -2.19
CA ARG A 190 7.45 1.08 -3.60
C ARG A 190 7.32 2.27 -4.52
N ASP A 191 8.34 2.50 -5.34
CA ASP A 191 8.37 3.59 -6.31
C ASP A 191 7.62 3.25 -7.60
N MET A 192 7.64 1.96 -8.00
CA MET A 192 6.98 1.48 -9.20
C MET A 192 6.37 0.09 -8.99
N VAL A 193 5.23 -0.12 -9.61
CA VAL A 193 4.58 -1.44 -9.72
C VAL A 193 4.24 -1.67 -11.19
N THR A 194 4.62 -2.83 -11.71
CA THR A 194 4.28 -3.25 -13.07
C THR A 194 3.62 -4.63 -13.01
N THR A 195 2.52 -4.77 -13.71
CA THR A 195 1.82 -6.05 -13.84
C THR A 195 1.52 -6.33 -15.31
N VAL A 196 1.89 -7.51 -15.78
CA VAL A 196 1.52 -8.02 -17.09
C VAL A 196 0.52 -9.14 -16.92
N SER A 197 -0.59 -9.08 -17.62
CA SER A 197 -1.65 -10.09 -17.57
C SER A 197 -2.03 -10.53 -18.97
N TYR A 198 -2.11 -11.82 -19.18
CA TYR A 198 -2.76 -12.42 -20.34
C TYR A 198 -4.16 -12.86 -19.92
N TYR A 199 -5.15 -12.64 -20.77
CA TYR A 199 -6.51 -13.12 -20.54
C TYR A 199 -7.03 -13.92 -21.73
N TYR A 200 -7.84 -14.93 -21.42
CA TYR A 200 -8.56 -15.73 -22.38
C TYR A 200 -10.02 -15.88 -21.91
N ARG A 201 -10.97 -15.68 -22.84
CA ARG A 201 -12.42 -15.83 -22.59
C ARG A 201 -12.90 -17.08 -23.33
N PHE A 202 -13.58 -17.93 -22.63
CA PHE A 202 -14.22 -19.13 -23.16
C PHE A 202 -15.56 -18.81 -23.79
#